data_054a6332eccae2f76b6382eb7683ae2c
#
_entry.id   054a6332eccae2f76b6382eb7683ae2c
#
_cell.length_a   1.000
_cell.length_b   1.000
_cell.length_c   1.000
_cell.angle_alpha   90.00
_cell.angle_beta   90.00
_cell.angle_gamma   90.00
#
_symmetry.space_group_name_H-M   'P 1'
#
loop_
_entity.id
_entity.type
_entity.pdbx_description
1 polymer ?
#
loop_
_entity_poly.entity_id
_entity_poly.type
_entity_poly.pdbx_seq_one_letter_code
_entity_poly.pdbx_strand_id
1 'polypeptide(L)'
;NLQRLVADNPDQIMKINGSYFKVDNGLSVAALADKTKQHAVTSIAIAGDNDTAVSNNFRDVESQFYIDGVDVQLAGLQPVANSLNDTMANDIKRMEMLAIPAVGVLLFFVFGGVVAAALPLIVGGLTVIGANGIIRLITNFTEVNAFVAPVVSLVGLGLAIDYGLFIVSRFREEIAEGYDTPTAVRRTVMT
;
A
#
# COMPACT_ATOMS: atom_id res chain seq x y z
N ASN A 1 28.60 12.81 14.01
CA ASN A 1 27.94 11.74 13.24
C ASN A 1 27.03 12.28 12.12
N LEU A 2 26.15 13.29 12.35
CA LEU A 2 25.24 13.82 11.31
C LEU A 2 25.96 14.38 10.08
N GLN A 3 27.12 15.01 10.23
CA GLN A 3 27.89 15.50 9.09
C GLN A 3 28.49 14.37 8.25
N ARG A 4 28.89 13.29 8.90
CA ARG A 4 29.34 12.08 8.19
C ARG A 4 28.17 11.45 7.43
N LEU A 5 26.99 11.37 8.05
CA LEU A 5 25.79 10.85 7.40
C LEU A 5 25.47 11.59 6.09
N VAL A 6 25.55 12.92 6.09
CA VAL A 6 25.36 13.75 4.87
C VAL A 6 26.47 13.49 3.86
N ALA A 7 27.73 13.38 4.32
CA ALA A 7 28.86 13.12 3.43
C ALA A 7 28.83 11.71 2.81
N ASP A 8 28.32 10.74 3.56
CA ASP A 8 28.22 9.34 3.13
C ASP A 8 26.99 9.09 2.23
N ASN A 9 25.98 9.98 2.27
CA ASN A 9 24.73 9.87 1.50
C ASN A 9 24.41 11.16 0.72
N PRO A 10 25.28 11.64 -0.18
CA PRO A 10 25.11 12.91 -0.87
C PRO A 10 23.91 12.92 -1.86
N ASP A 11 23.52 11.76 -2.36
CA ASP A 11 22.40 11.62 -3.30
C ASP A 11 21.04 11.57 -2.59
N GLN A 12 21.02 11.17 -1.31
CA GLN A 12 19.79 11.03 -0.51
C GLN A 12 19.53 12.22 0.41
N ILE A 13 20.59 12.86 0.91
CA ILE A 13 20.49 13.97 1.86
C ILE A 13 21.06 15.24 1.23
N MET A 14 20.17 16.22 1.01
CA MET A 14 20.58 17.49 0.42
C MET A 14 21.41 18.33 1.38
N LYS A 15 20.91 18.53 2.60
CA LYS A 15 21.58 19.36 3.63
C LYS A 15 20.94 19.21 5.01
N ILE A 16 21.70 19.63 6.02
CA ILE A 16 21.17 19.93 7.36
C ILE A 16 20.70 21.38 7.37
N ASN A 17 19.40 21.61 7.55
CA ASN A 17 18.83 22.97 7.61
C ASN A 17 19.15 23.67 8.93
N GLY A 18 19.16 22.92 10.03
CA GLY A 18 19.47 23.43 11.35
C GLY A 18 19.65 22.30 12.35
N SER A 19 20.55 22.48 13.29
CA SER A 19 20.81 21.55 14.38
C SER A 19 21.21 22.31 15.63
N TYR A 20 20.79 21.80 16.78
CA TYR A 20 21.25 22.32 18.07
C TYR A 20 22.78 22.32 18.18
N PHE A 21 23.45 21.36 17.56
CA PHE A 21 24.91 21.17 17.64
C PHE A 21 25.72 21.99 16.61
N LYS A 22 25.04 22.67 15.66
CA LYS A 22 25.69 23.45 14.64
C LYS A 22 24.91 24.73 14.36
N VAL A 23 25.51 25.85 14.72
CA VAL A 23 24.98 27.20 14.49
C VAL A 23 25.53 27.73 13.15
N ASP A 24 24.84 27.41 12.08
CA ASP A 24 24.99 28.10 10.80
C ASP A 24 23.58 28.47 10.32
N ASN A 25 23.36 29.74 10.00
CA ASN A 25 22.14 30.27 9.39
C ASN A 25 21.05 30.87 10.29
N GLY A 26 21.39 31.50 11.42
CA GLY A 26 20.51 32.48 12.06
C GLY A 26 19.24 31.93 12.77
N LEU A 27 19.02 30.61 12.77
CA LEU A 27 18.04 30.02 13.65
C LEU A 27 18.54 30.00 15.08
N SER A 28 17.81 30.62 15.98
CA SER A 28 18.11 30.62 17.41
C SER A 28 18.30 29.18 17.89
N VAL A 29 19.50 28.83 18.33
CA VAL A 29 19.84 27.52 18.93
C VAL A 29 18.89 27.17 20.06
N ALA A 30 18.39 28.18 20.76
CA ALA A 30 17.40 28.03 21.83
C ALA A 30 16.08 27.44 21.36
N ALA A 31 15.71 27.56 20.07
CA ALA A 31 14.49 26.96 19.52
C ALA A 31 14.66 25.49 19.13
N LEU A 32 15.89 24.99 19.06
CA LEU A 32 16.22 23.62 18.64
C LEU A 32 16.53 22.70 19.83
N ALA A 33 16.34 23.15 21.06
CA ALA A 33 16.43 22.32 22.24
C ALA A 33 15.37 22.75 23.27
N ASP A 34 14.98 21.82 24.13
CA ASP A 34 14.11 22.14 25.25
C ASP A 34 14.86 22.91 26.36
N LYS A 35 14.12 23.44 27.34
CA LYS A 35 14.70 24.20 28.46
C LYS A 35 15.62 23.35 29.34
N THR A 36 15.42 22.05 29.37
CA THR A 36 16.21 21.09 30.17
C THR A 36 17.45 20.61 29.41
N LYS A 37 17.54 20.89 28.10
CA LYS A 37 18.60 20.42 27.18
C LYS A 37 18.70 18.89 27.10
N GLN A 38 17.60 18.21 27.40
CA GLN A 38 17.52 16.75 27.28
C GLN A 38 17.04 16.33 25.90
N HIS A 39 16.34 17.23 25.18
CA HIS A 39 15.85 17.00 23.83
C HIS A 39 16.46 18.04 22.86
N ALA A 40 16.92 17.57 21.73
CA ALA A 40 17.44 18.42 20.67
C ALA A 40 16.81 18.06 19.33
N VAL A 41 16.49 19.07 18.52
CA VAL A 41 15.91 18.89 17.18
C VAL A 41 16.97 19.16 16.13
N THR A 42 16.99 18.33 15.10
CA THR A 42 17.79 18.56 13.89
C THR A 42 16.86 18.47 12.68
N SER A 43 16.88 19.48 11.83
CA SER A 43 16.15 19.52 10.58
C SER A 43 17.06 19.14 9.42
N ILE A 44 16.66 18.12 8.67
CA ILE A 44 17.41 17.55 7.54
C ILE A 44 16.53 17.63 6.30
N ALA A 45 17.09 18.12 5.19
CA ALA A 45 16.42 18.10 3.89
C ALA A 45 16.85 16.86 3.13
N ILE A 46 15.88 16.04 2.78
CA ILE A 46 16.06 14.86 1.92
C ILE A 46 16.04 15.32 0.46
N ALA A 47 16.92 14.75 -0.35
CA ALA A 47 17.00 15.03 -1.79
C ALA A 47 15.86 14.33 -2.55
N GLY A 48 15.44 14.91 -3.66
CA GLY A 48 14.48 14.32 -4.60
C GLY A 48 13.73 15.38 -5.38
N ASP A 49 13.47 15.10 -6.65
CA ASP A 49 12.77 16.00 -7.57
C ASP A 49 11.24 15.90 -7.47
N ASN A 50 10.75 14.85 -6.80
CA ASN A 50 9.33 14.59 -6.55
C ASN A 50 9.13 13.82 -5.24
N ASP A 51 7.91 13.76 -4.76
CA ASP A 51 7.55 13.11 -3.48
C ASP A 51 7.97 11.64 -3.40
N THR A 52 7.90 10.92 -4.52
CA THR A 52 8.32 9.51 -4.59
C THR A 52 9.82 9.37 -4.42
N ALA A 53 10.61 10.21 -5.09
CA ALA A 53 12.07 10.22 -4.95
C ALA A 53 12.49 10.59 -3.54
N VAL A 54 11.87 11.62 -2.94
CA VAL A 54 12.12 12.03 -1.55
C VAL A 54 11.77 10.91 -0.57
N SER A 55 10.64 10.21 -0.78
CA SER A 55 10.21 9.08 0.04
C SER A 55 11.19 7.90 -0.03
N ASN A 56 11.64 7.55 -1.23
CA ASN A 56 12.60 6.48 -1.43
C ASN A 56 13.95 6.82 -0.80
N ASN A 57 14.47 8.01 -1.07
CA ASN A 57 15.74 8.47 -0.50
C ASN A 57 15.68 8.53 1.03
N PHE A 58 14.54 8.92 1.61
CA PHE A 58 14.35 8.88 3.06
C PHE A 58 14.42 7.45 3.60
N ARG A 59 13.73 6.49 2.97
CA ARG A 59 13.75 5.07 3.37
C ARG A 59 15.16 4.47 3.35
N ASP A 60 15.96 4.84 2.36
CA ASP A 60 17.33 4.33 2.21
C ASP A 60 18.26 4.77 3.36
N VAL A 61 17.99 5.94 3.95
CA VAL A 61 18.82 6.50 5.03
C VAL A 61 18.16 6.45 6.41
N GLU A 62 16.88 6.11 6.51
CA GLU A 62 16.10 6.14 7.76
C GLU A 62 16.77 5.39 8.90
N SER A 63 17.27 4.18 8.63
CA SER A 63 17.92 3.34 9.62
C SER A 63 19.22 3.95 10.18
N GLN A 64 19.86 4.83 9.42
CA GLN A 64 21.13 5.47 9.80
C GLN A 64 20.93 6.65 10.76
N PHE A 65 19.68 7.11 10.95
CA PHE A 65 19.39 8.17 11.93
C PHE A 65 19.36 7.66 13.36
N TYR A 66 19.19 6.36 13.57
CA TYR A 66 19.17 5.76 14.92
C TYR A 66 20.60 5.59 15.43
N ILE A 67 20.84 6.10 16.63
CA ILE A 67 22.16 6.12 17.27
C ILE A 67 22.05 5.36 18.59
N ASP A 68 22.96 4.42 18.83
CA ASP A 68 22.99 3.65 20.07
C ASP A 68 23.12 4.56 21.30
N GLY A 69 22.27 4.34 22.28
CA GLY A 69 22.25 5.10 23.53
C GLY A 69 21.50 6.43 23.46
N VAL A 70 20.85 6.76 22.32
CA VAL A 70 20.01 7.96 22.17
C VAL A 70 18.63 7.54 21.70
N ASP A 71 17.60 8.07 22.35
CA ASP A 71 16.22 7.94 21.85
C ASP A 71 16.02 8.91 20.70
N VAL A 72 15.89 8.39 19.49
CA VAL A 72 15.72 9.17 18.27
C VAL A 72 14.28 9.01 17.76
N GLN A 73 13.59 10.15 17.64
CA GLN A 73 12.26 10.21 17.08
C GLN A 73 12.31 10.98 15.74
N LEU A 74 11.85 10.33 14.69
CA LEU A 74 11.79 10.95 13.37
C LEU A 74 10.40 11.57 13.19
N ALA A 75 10.39 12.84 12.77
CA ALA A 75 9.18 13.59 12.52
C ALA A 75 9.28 14.33 11.17
N GLY A 76 8.15 14.62 10.57
CA GLY A 76 8.08 15.30 9.28
C GLY A 76 7.16 14.59 8.30
N LEU A 77 7.04 15.14 7.10
CA LEU A 77 6.12 14.60 6.09
C LEU A 77 6.49 13.18 5.68
N GLN A 78 7.76 12.90 5.44
CA GLN A 78 8.20 11.60 4.92
C GLN A 78 8.05 10.44 5.92
N PRO A 79 8.52 10.54 7.19
CA PRO A 79 8.26 9.51 8.19
C PRO A 79 6.78 9.20 8.36
N VAL A 80 5.94 10.24 8.41
CA VAL A 80 4.49 10.10 8.58
C VAL A 80 3.86 9.44 7.34
N ALA A 81 4.19 9.91 6.14
CA ALA A 81 3.66 9.34 4.90
C ALA A 81 4.06 7.87 4.73
N ASN A 82 5.32 7.53 4.99
CA ASN A 82 5.80 6.15 4.90
C ASN A 82 5.13 5.26 5.95
N SER A 83 5.03 5.71 7.20
CA SER A 83 4.34 4.96 8.27
C SER A 83 2.86 4.72 7.94
N LEU A 84 2.16 5.72 7.39
CA LEU A 84 0.78 5.57 6.95
C LEU A 84 0.66 4.56 5.80
N ASN A 85 1.52 4.66 4.78
CA ASN A 85 1.51 3.74 3.65
C ASN A 85 1.79 2.29 4.09
N ASP A 86 2.77 2.07 4.97
CA ASP A 86 3.12 0.74 5.47
C ASP A 86 2.00 0.18 6.37
N THR A 87 1.39 1.01 7.22
CA THR A 87 0.25 0.61 8.04
C THR A 87 -0.93 0.21 7.17
N MET A 88 -1.27 1.02 6.16
CA MET A 88 -2.35 0.73 5.23
C MET A 88 -2.09 -0.56 4.45
N ALA A 89 -0.89 -0.76 3.92
CA ALA A 89 -0.52 -1.98 3.20
C ALA A 89 -0.66 -3.22 4.09
N ASN A 90 -0.23 -3.14 5.34
CA ASN A 90 -0.34 -4.21 6.31
C ASN A 90 -1.81 -4.49 6.71
N ASP A 91 -2.61 -3.44 6.90
CA ASP A 91 -4.03 -3.57 7.24
C ASP A 91 -4.82 -4.20 6.09
N ILE A 92 -4.56 -3.78 4.85
CA ILE A 92 -5.18 -4.38 3.66
C ILE A 92 -4.81 -5.86 3.59
N LYS A 93 -3.53 -6.21 3.71
CA LYS A 93 -3.09 -7.61 3.69
C LYS A 93 -3.72 -8.45 4.79
N ARG A 94 -3.91 -7.87 5.97
CA ARG A 94 -4.58 -8.52 7.11
C ARG A 94 -6.08 -8.73 6.82
N MET A 95 -6.74 -7.72 6.25
CA MET A 95 -8.15 -7.81 5.86
C MET A 95 -8.35 -8.84 4.74
N GLU A 96 -7.51 -8.87 3.72
CA GLU A 96 -7.55 -9.88 2.66
C GLU A 96 -7.35 -11.30 3.21
N MET A 97 -6.40 -11.48 4.13
CA MET A 97 -6.13 -12.79 4.76
C MET A 97 -7.32 -13.34 5.55
N LEU A 98 -8.16 -12.47 6.11
CA LEU A 98 -9.38 -12.85 6.82
C LEU A 98 -10.60 -12.94 5.90
N ALA A 99 -10.75 -11.96 5.00
CA ALA A 99 -11.92 -11.83 4.15
C ALA A 99 -11.99 -12.94 3.07
N ILE A 100 -10.85 -13.25 2.42
CA ILE A 100 -10.84 -14.25 1.35
C ILE A 100 -11.28 -15.63 1.84
N PRO A 101 -10.74 -16.19 2.95
CA PRO A 101 -11.24 -17.45 3.49
C PRO A 101 -12.71 -17.38 3.95
N ALA A 102 -13.10 -16.27 4.60
CA ALA A 102 -14.49 -16.12 5.07
C ALA A 102 -15.48 -16.11 3.90
N VAL A 103 -15.17 -15.36 2.83
CA VAL A 103 -15.96 -15.36 1.59
C VAL A 103 -15.93 -16.74 0.92
N GLY A 104 -14.77 -17.40 0.88
CA GLY A 104 -14.65 -18.75 0.35
C GLY A 104 -15.56 -19.77 1.07
N VAL A 105 -15.60 -19.73 2.40
CA VAL A 105 -16.50 -20.55 3.21
C VAL A 105 -17.97 -20.21 2.93
N LEU A 106 -18.31 -18.91 2.88
CA LEU A 106 -19.67 -18.48 2.54
C LEU A 106 -20.09 -18.99 1.15
N LEU A 107 -19.25 -18.80 0.14
CA LEU A 107 -19.52 -19.26 -1.23
C LEU A 107 -19.62 -20.79 -1.30
N PHE A 108 -18.82 -21.52 -0.51
CA PHE A 108 -18.93 -22.97 -0.41
C PHE A 108 -20.31 -23.41 0.10
N PHE A 109 -20.84 -22.76 1.13
CA PHE A 109 -22.19 -23.06 1.63
C PHE A 109 -23.29 -22.67 0.63
N VAL A 110 -23.15 -21.51 -0.01
CA VAL A 110 -24.12 -21.01 -1.00
C VAL A 110 -24.17 -21.93 -2.24
N PHE A 111 -23.02 -22.34 -2.74
CA PHE A 111 -22.92 -23.13 -3.95
C PHE A 111 -22.89 -24.64 -3.70
N GLY A 112 -22.66 -25.10 -2.48
CA GLY A 112 -22.57 -26.50 -2.14
C GLY A 112 -21.43 -27.27 -2.84
N GLY A 113 -20.38 -26.60 -3.29
CA GLY A 113 -19.24 -27.20 -3.96
C GLY A 113 -18.01 -26.33 -4.02
N VAL A 114 -16.84 -26.95 -3.84
CA VAL A 114 -15.53 -26.27 -3.79
C VAL A 114 -15.20 -25.58 -5.12
N VAL A 115 -15.46 -26.24 -6.25
CA VAL A 115 -15.15 -25.71 -7.58
C VAL A 115 -15.99 -24.46 -7.87
N ALA A 116 -17.30 -24.51 -7.57
CA ALA A 116 -18.18 -23.37 -7.78
C ALA A 116 -17.85 -22.18 -6.87
N ALA A 117 -17.41 -22.44 -5.65
CA ALA A 117 -16.95 -21.41 -4.73
C ALA A 117 -15.59 -20.80 -5.13
N ALA A 118 -14.69 -21.62 -5.71
CA ALA A 118 -13.37 -21.16 -6.12
C ALA A 118 -13.39 -20.24 -7.36
N LEU A 119 -14.34 -20.43 -8.29
CA LEU A 119 -14.39 -19.65 -9.54
C LEU A 119 -14.47 -18.14 -9.31
N PRO A 120 -15.39 -17.58 -8.52
CA PRO A 120 -15.45 -16.15 -8.26
C PRO A 120 -14.17 -15.61 -7.57
N LEU A 121 -13.56 -16.40 -6.67
CA LEU A 121 -12.33 -16.02 -5.99
C LEU A 121 -11.12 -15.96 -6.95
N ILE A 122 -11.01 -16.92 -7.86
CA ILE A 122 -9.96 -16.93 -8.90
C ILE A 122 -10.13 -15.74 -9.83
N VAL A 123 -11.34 -15.47 -10.30
CA VAL A 123 -11.63 -14.32 -11.16
C VAL A 123 -11.35 -13.02 -10.41
N GLY A 124 -11.76 -12.92 -9.14
CA GLY A 124 -11.48 -11.78 -8.29
C GLY A 124 -9.98 -11.53 -8.10
N GLY A 125 -9.22 -12.58 -7.82
CA GLY A 125 -7.76 -12.49 -7.71
C GLY A 125 -7.09 -12.02 -9.01
N LEU A 126 -7.51 -12.58 -10.16
CA LEU A 126 -7.02 -12.13 -11.48
C LEU A 126 -7.40 -10.68 -11.78
N THR A 127 -8.60 -10.24 -11.39
CA THR A 127 -9.05 -8.86 -11.54
C THR A 127 -8.17 -7.90 -10.73
N VAL A 128 -7.86 -8.23 -9.47
CA VAL A 128 -6.99 -7.43 -8.61
C VAL A 128 -5.57 -7.35 -9.19
N ILE A 129 -5.01 -8.49 -9.63
CA ILE A 129 -3.67 -8.52 -10.24
C ILE A 129 -3.65 -7.68 -11.52
N GLY A 130 -4.63 -7.84 -12.39
CA GLY A 130 -4.75 -7.07 -13.64
C GLY A 130 -4.89 -5.57 -13.39
N ALA A 131 -5.77 -5.18 -12.48
CA ALA A 131 -5.99 -3.79 -12.11
C ALA A 131 -4.72 -3.13 -11.52
N ASN A 132 -4.04 -3.81 -10.61
CA ASN A 132 -2.77 -3.32 -10.07
C ASN A 132 -1.66 -3.24 -11.14
N GLY A 133 -1.66 -4.18 -12.10
CA GLY A 133 -0.78 -4.11 -13.27
C GLY A 133 -1.01 -2.85 -14.12
N ILE A 134 -2.30 -2.51 -14.36
CA ILE A 134 -2.67 -1.28 -15.08
C ILE A 134 -2.27 -0.04 -14.29
N ILE A 135 -2.54 0.01 -12.98
CA ILE A 135 -2.12 1.12 -12.11
C ILE A 135 -0.60 1.31 -12.22
N ARG A 136 0.17 0.23 -12.15
CA ARG A 136 1.63 0.29 -12.27
C ARG A 136 2.11 0.79 -13.64
N LEU A 137 1.39 0.51 -14.71
CA LEU A 137 1.68 1.10 -16.02
C LEU A 137 1.38 2.59 -16.02
N ILE A 138 0.27 3.03 -15.44
CA ILE A 138 -0.11 4.44 -15.35
C ILE A 138 0.92 5.24 -14.55
N THR A 139 1.49 4.67 -13.47
CA THR A 139 2.50 5.37 -12.65
C THR A 139 3.78 5.71 -13.41
N ASN A 140 4.05 5.10 -14.56
CA ASN A 140 5.16 5.50 -15.43
C ASN A 140 4.91 6.83 -16.17
N PHE A 141 3.67 7.28 -16.27
CA PHE A 141 3.27 8.46 -17.03
C PHE A 141 2.72 9.59 -16.15
N THR A 142 2.21 9.24 -14.97
CA THR A 142 1.62 10.21 -14.04
C THR A 142 1.73 9.73 -12.60
N GLU A 143 1.74 10.67 -11.68
CA GLU A 143 1.67 10.35 -10.25
C GLU A 143 0.28 9.81 -9.90
N VAL A 144 0.26 8.69 -9.20
CA VAL A 144 -0.97 8.04 -8.74
C VAL A 144 -0.99 8.07 -7.22
N ASN A 145 -2.10 8.53 -6.66
CA ASN A 145 -2.26 8.59 -5.22
C ASN A 145 -2.20 7.18 -4.60
N ALA A 146 -1.55 7.05 -3.45
CA ALA A 146 -1.36 5.77 -2.74
C ALA A 146 -2.67 5.04 -2.41
N PHE A 147 -3.79 5.77 -2.26
CA PHE A 147 -5.11 5.19 -1.98
C PHE A 147 -5.77 4.51 -3.18
N VAL A 148 -5.29 4.75 -4.41
CA VAL A 148 -5.92 4.19 -5.62
C VAL A 148 -5.83 2.68 -5.65
N ALA A 149 -4.67 2.10 -5.39
CA ALA A 149 -4.48 0.65 -5.42
C ALA A 149 -5.36 -0.10 -4.40
N PRO A 150 -5.43 0.31 -3.11
CA PRO A 150 -6.36 -0.27 -2.14
C PRO A 150 -7.83 -0.20 -2.56
N VAL A 151 -8.29 0.97 -2.99
CA VAL A 151 -9.68 1.17 -3.40
C VAL A 151 -10.04 0.30 -4.61
N VAL A 152 -9.17 0.28 -5.62
CA VAL A 152 -9.38 -0.53 -6.83
C VAL A 152 -9.37 -2.03 -6.49
N SER A 153 -8.50 -2.48 -5.59
CA SER A 153 -8.46 -3.87 -5.15
C SER A 153 -9.74 -4.27 -4.42
N LEU A 154 -10.22 -3.47 -3.46
CA LEU A 154 -11.43 -3.75 -2.71
C LEU A 154 -12.68 -3.76 -3.60
N VAL A 155 -12.85 -2.72 -4.42
CA VAL A 155 -14.00 -2.61 -5.32
C VAL A 155 -13.94 -3.69 -6.40
N GLY A 156 -12.77 -3.92 -7.00
CA GLY A 156 -12.57 -4.94 -8.01
C GLY A 156 -12.84 -6.35 -7.51
N LEU A 157 -12.37 -6.68 -6.31
CA LEU A 157 -12.63 -7.97 -5.67
C LEU A 157 -14.13 -8.14 -5.38
N GLY A 158 -14.78 -7.13 -4.80
CA GLY A 158 -16.21 -7.16 -4.49
C GLY A 158 -17.05 -7.38 -5.75
N LEU A 159 -16.84 -6.58 -6.78
CA LEU A 159 -17.56 -6.71 -8.06
C LEU A 159 -17.30 -8.07 -8.71
N ALA A 160 -16.06 -8.57 -8.71
CA ALA A 160 -15.75 -9.87 -9.30
C ALA A 160 -16.47 -11.02 -8.57
N ILE A 161 -16.58 -10.94 -7.24
CA ILE A 161 -17.33 -11.91 -6.44
C ILE A 161 -18.83 -11.82 -6.77
N ASP A 162 -19.40 -10.61 -6.79
CA ASP A 162 -20.83 -10.41 -7.07
C ASP A 162 -21.22 -10.90 -8.47
N TYR A 163 -20.46 -10.51 -9.50
CA TYR A 163 -20.68 -11.01 -10.86
C TYR A 163 -20.41 -12.51 -10.98
N GLY A 164 -19.37 -13.01 -10.32
CA GLY A 164 -19.06 -14.43 -10.30
C GLY A 164 -20.19 -15.25 -9.67
N LEU A 165 -20.77 -14.75 -8.57
CA LEU A 165 -21.91 -15.36 -7.89
C LEU A 165 -23.13 -15.40 -8.82
N PHE A 166 -23.42 -14.30 -9.50
CA PHE A 166 -24.53 -14.23 -10.45
C PHE A 166 -24.35 -15.22 -11.61
N ILE A 167 -23.18 -15.25 -12.24
CA ILE A 167 -22.87 -16.14 -13.36
C ILE A 167 -22.96 -17.62 -12.94
N VAL A 168 -22.37 -17.99 -11.79
CA VAL A 168 -22.41 -19.38 -11.30
C VAL A 168 -23.83 -19.79 -10.93
N SER A 169 -24.60 -18.91 -10.31
CA SER A 169 -26.02 -19.18 -10.00
C SER A 169 -26.82 -19.41 -11.26
N ARG A 170 -26.69 -18.53 -12.25
CA ARG A 170 -27.42 -18.67 -13.54
C ARG A 170 -27.00 -19.93 -14.29
N PHE A 171 -25.74 -20.25 -14.33
CA PHE A 171 -25.27 -21.52 -14.94
C PHE A 171 -25.90 -22.73 -14.28
N ARG A 172 -26.02 -22.74 -12.95
CA ARG A 172 -26.65 -23.84 -12.22
C ARG A 172 -28.14 -23.96 -12.50
N GLU A 173 -28.84 -22.85 -12.68
CA GLU A 173 -30.25 -22.84 -13.10
C GLU A 173 -30.40 -23.51 -14.47
N GLU A 174 -29.58 -23.13 -15.45
CA GLU A 174 -29.63 -23.72 -16.80
C GLU A 174 -29.32 -25.22 -16.78
N ILE A 175 -28.37 -25.68 -15.97
CA ILE A 175 -28.11 -27.12 -15.77
C ILE A 175 -29.32 -27.80 -15.11
N ALA A 176 -29.94 -27.17 -14.11
CA ALA A 176 -31.12 -27.74 -13.44
C ALA A 176 -32.36 -27.84 -14.35
N GLU A 177 -32.48 -26.95 -15.35
CA GLU A 177 -33.47 -27.00 -16.42
C GLU A 177 -33.21 -28.12 -17.44
N GLY A 178 -32.07 -28.83 -17.34
CA GLY A 178 -31.75 -29.99 -18.17
C GLY A 178 -30.90 -29.71 -19.39
N TYR A 179 -30.37 -28.50 -19.53
CA TYR A 179 -29.45 -28.19 -20.62
C TYR A 179 -28.07 -28.84 -20.39
N ASP A 180 -27.44 -29.27 -21.49
CA ASP A 180 -26.07 -29.74 -21.46
C ASP A 180 -25.08 -28.58 -21.15
N THR A 181 -23.91 -28.92 -20.65
CA THR A 181 -22.90 -27.93 -20.18
C THR A 181 -22.58 -26.86 -21.22
N PRO A 182 -22.29 -27.17 -22.51
CA PRO A 182 -22.02 -26.15 -23.51
C PRO A 182 -23.18 -25.18 -23.74
N THR A 183 -24.41 -25.70 -23.79
CA THR A 183 -25.61 -24.88 -23.96
C THR A 183 -25.89 -24.03 -22.73
N ALA A 184 -25.75 -24.60 -21.53
CA ALA A 184 -25.90 -23.85 -20.27
C ALA A 184 -24.92 -22.67 -20.16
N VAL A 185 -23.65 -22.89 -20.49
CA VAL A 185 -22.62 -21.80 -20.51
C VAL A 185 -23.03 -20.69 -21.51
N ARG A 186 -23.43 -21.10 -22.74
CA ARG A 186 -23.83 -20.12 -23.76
C ARG A 186 -25.03 -19.30 -23.29
N ARG A 187 -26.06 -19.93 -22.73
CA ARG A 187 -27.26 -19.23 -22.24
C ARG A 187 -26.95 -18.30 -21.09
N THR A 188 -26.12 -18.75 -20.15
CA THR A 188 -25.67 -17.91 -19.00
C THR A 188 -25.02 -16.61 -19.44
N VAL A 189 -24.23 -16.64 -20.52
CA VAL A 189 -23.49 -15.44 -20.99
C VAL A 189 -24.36 -14.55 -21.91
N MET A 190 -25.42 -15.09 -22.51
CA MET A 190 -26.28 -14.37 -23.43
C MET A 190 -27.52 -13.72 -22.78
N THR A 191 -27.76 -14.00 -21.49
CA THR A 191 -28.84 -13.43 -20.70
C THR A 191 -28.36 -12.39 -19.76
#